data_2e48df97181eef42adde9ad04e81721e
#
_entry.id   2e48df97181eef42adde9ad04e81721e
#
_cell.length_a   1.000
_cell.length_b   1.000
_cell.length_c   1.000
_cell.angle_alpha   90.00
_cell.angle_beta   90.00
_cell.angle_gamma   90.00
#
_symmetry.space_group_name_H-M   'P 1'
#
loop_
_entity.id
_entity.type
_entity.pdbx_description
1 polymer ?
#
loop_
_entity_poly.entity_id
_entity_poly.type
_entity_poly.pdbx_seq_one_letter_code
_entity_poly.pdbx_strand_id
1 'polypeptide(L)'
;MSGPVFVITGGSRGIGEAVALGAARQGYFVVLTYASNAERAASVVERIHASGGNAVAVQADTAEEADIQRVFTEADRHGRLGVLVYNSGVTGQHSTLIDADTSTIDRVLDVNLRGAILCGREAARRLSTRTGGAGGAIVFISSRAAFYGSPGEFVWYAASKGGMDSLTNGLARELGAEGVRVNAVSPGPIVTEMHRPGKLEVGAKRSPMQRAGTPDEVAATVLFLASSEASYVTGANLVVSGGL
;
A
#
# COMPACT_ATOMS: atom_id res chain seq x y z
N MET A 1 16.29 15.01 16.04
CA MET A 1 14.83 14.76 16.06
C MET A 1 14.52 13.83 14.90
N SER A 2 13.88 12.70 15.15
CA SER A 2 13.41 11.83 14.06
C SER A 2 12.38 12.59 13.23
N GLY A 3 12.41 12.41 11.90
CA GLY A 3 11.41 12.96 10.99
C GLY A 3 9.99 12.46 11.29
N PRO A 4 8.99 12.87 10.50
CA PRO A 4 7.62 12.37 10.67
C PRO A 4 7.57 10.85 10.43
N VAL A 5 6.54 10.19 11.00
CA VAL A 5 6.36 8.74 10.88
C VAL A 5 5.72 8.39 9.54
N PHE A 6 6.23 7.35 8.92
CA PHE A 6 5.74 6.74 7.70
C PHE A 6 5.26 5.31 8.00
N VAL A 7 3.95 5.08 7.97
CA VAL A 7 3.38 3.74 8.13
C VAL A 7 3.22 3.08 6.77
N ILE A 8 3.76 1.86 6.62
CA ILE A 8 3.54 1.03 5.43
C ILE A 8 3.07 -0.37 5.79
N THR A 9 1.92 -0.77 5.27
CA THR A 9 1.43 -2.12 5.46
C THR A 9 2.03 -3.09 4.43
N GLY A 10 2.37 -4.32 4.87
CA GLY A 10 3.00 -5.31 4.01
C GLY A 10 4.39 -4.89 3.52
N GLY A 11 5.19 -4.27 4.41
CA GLY A 11 6.50 -3.68 4.11
C GLY A 11 7.68 -4.65 4.08
N SER A 12 7.46 -5.95 4.25
CA SER A 12 8.54 -6.94 4.37
C SER A 12 9.05 -7.51 3.05
N ARG A 13 8.43 -7.18 1.91
CA ARG A 13 8.84 -7.66 0.57
C ARG A 13 8.27 -6.81 -0.56
N GLY A 14 8.83 -6.99 -1.75
CA GLY A 14 8.31 -6.43 -2.99
C GLY A 14 8.14 -4.91 -2.97
N ILE A 15 6.99 -4.41 -3.43
CA ILE A 15 6.70 -2.98 -3.49
C ILE A 15 6.80 -2.35 -2.09
N GLY A 16 6.23 -3.01 -1.06
CA GLY A 16 6.25 -2.51 0.30
C GLY A 16 7.66 -2.32 0.86
N GLU A 17 8.56 -3.28 0.62
CA GLU A 17 9.97 -3.17 1.00
C GLU A 17 10.66 -2.01 0.28
N ALA A 18 10.49 -1.89 -1.04
CA ALA A 18 11.08 -0.79 -1.82
C ALA A 18 10.61 0.59 -1.33
N VAL A 19 9.31 0.72 -1.00
CA VAL A 19 8.75 1.94 -0.40
C VAL A 19 9.33 2.21 0.99
N ALA A 20 9.43 1.19 1.86
CA ALA A 20 9.99 1.33 3.21
C ALA A 20 11.43 1.84 3.17
N LEU A 21 12.28 1.23 2.33
CA LEU A 21 13.67 1.64 2.13
C LEU A 21 13.77 3.07 1.56
N GLY A 22 12.89 3.41 0.62
CA GLY A 22 12.85 4.76 0.03
C GLY A 22 12.40 5.83 1.03
N ALA A 23 11.39 5.55 1.85
CA ALA A 23 10.90 6.46 2.88
C ALA A 23 11.99 6.72 3.95
N ALA A 24 12.72 5.68 4.37
CA ALA A 24 13.83 5.82 5.31
C ALA A 24 14.95 6.73 4.76
N ARG A 25 15.30 6.60 3.46
CA ARG A 25 16.27 7.50 2.80
C ARG A 25 15.81 8.95 2.73
N GLN A 26 14.49 9.19 2.76
CA GLN A 26 13.92 10.55 2.84
C GLN A 26 13.82 11.09 4.27
N GLY A 27 14.35 10.37 5.27
CA GLY A 27 14.42 10.81 6.66
C GLY A 27 13.18 10.52 7.50
N TYR A 28 12.22 9.74 6.99
CA TYR A 28 11.08 9.28 7.79
C TYR A 28 11.50 8.21 8.81
N PHE A 29 10.82 8.20 9.96
CA PHE A 29 10.79 7.01 10.80
C PHE A 29 9.78 6.02 10.21
N VAL A 30 10.24 4.83 9.84
CA VAL A 30 9.39 3.85 9.14
C VAL A 30 8.80 2.82 10.12
N VAL A 31 7.47 2.73 10.14
CA VAL A 31 6.76 1.62 10.78
C VAL A 31 6.24 0.72 9.67
N LEU A 32 6.86 -0.44 9.49
CA LEU A 32 6.43 -1.40 8.49
C LEU A 32 5.67 -2.57 9.13
N THR A 33 4.65 -3.10 8.44
CA THR A 33 3.97 -4.29 8.92
C THR A 33 4.29 -5.54 8.11
N TYR A 34 4.14 -6.69 8.75
CA TYR A 34 4.20 -8.01 8.13
C TYR A 34 3.15 -8.95 8.76
N ALA A 35 2.65 -9.93 7.99
CA ALA A 35 1.68 -10.88 8.52
C ALA A 35 2.35 -12.09 9.19
N SER A 36 3.29 -12.75 8.50
CA SER A 36 3.82 -14.04 8.95
C SER A 36 5.34 -14.18 8.92
N ASN A 37 6.05 -13.45 8.07
CA ASN A 37 7.49 -13.64 7.92
C ASN A 37 8.28 -12.57 8.69
N ALA A 38 8.59 -12.86 9.96
CA ALA A 38 9.34 -11.98 10.85
C ALA A 38 10.79 -11.77 10.40
N GLU A 39 11.44 -12.82 9.87
CA GLU A 39 12.84 -12.74 9.44
C GLU A 39 13.02 -11.75 8.28
N ARG A 40 12.12 -11.78 7.28
CA ARG A 40 12.14 -10.80 6.19
C ARG A 40 11.88 -9.38 6.68
N ALA A 41 10.95 -9.21 7.60
CA ALA A 41 10.67 -7.90 8.16
C ALA A 41 11.87 -7.36 8.94
N ALA A 42 12.53 -8.20 9.74
CA ALA A 42 13.77 -7.87 10.45
C ALA A 42 14.89 -7.47 9.47
N SER A 43 15.09 -8.23 8.40
CA SER A 43 16.07 -7.92 7.36
C SER A 43 15.85 -6.54 6.71
N VAL A 44 14.61 -6.15 6.46
CA VAL A 44 14.30 -4.80 5.95
C VAL A 44 14.66 -3.74 6.97
N VAL A 45 14.32 -3.94 8.23
CA VAL A 45 14.69 -3.03 9.35
C VAL A 45 16.20 -2.89 9.48
N GLU A 46 16.95 -4.00 9.45
CA GLU A 46 18.42 -4.00 9.52
C GLU A 46 19.03 -3.21 8.35
N ARG A 47 18.52 -3.37 7.13
CA ARG A 47 18.99 -2.62 5.96
C ARG A 47 18.70 -1.12 6.07
N ILE A 48 17.56 -0.75 6.65
CA ILE A 48 17.25 0.66 6.94
C ILE A 48 18.24 1.21 7.96
N HIS A 49 18.48 0.49 9.06
CA HIS A 49 19.45 0.91 10.09
C HIS A 49 20.87 1.00 9.54
N ALA A 50 21.29 0.04 8.73
CA ALA A 50 22.62 0.04 8.10
C ALA A 50 22.84 1.24 7.16
N SER A 51 21.74 1.80 6.60
CA SER A 51 21.77 3.04 5.80
C SER A 51 21.60 4.33 6.61
N GLY A 52 21.60 4.24 7.95
CA GLY A 52 21.44 5.40 8.85
C GLY A 52 20.00 5.85 9.07
N GLY A 53 19.02 5.10 8.58
CA GLY A 53 17.60 5.36 8.81
C GLY A 53 17.07 4.73 10.10
N ASN A 54 15.80 4.96 10.40
CA ASN A 54 15.12 4.40 11.57
C ASN A 54 13.85 3.66 11.15
N ALA A 55 13.67 2.45 11.66
CA ALA A 55 12.47 1.65 11.38
C ALA A 55 12.15 0.67 12.50
N VAL A 56 10.90 0.25 12.55
CA VAL A 56 10.40 -0.86 13.36
C VAL A 56 9.43 -1.71 12.53
N ALA A 57 9.47 -3.03 12.76
CA ALA A 57 8.54 -3.96 12.15
C ALA A 57 7.47 -4.40 13.17
N VAL A 58 6.21 -4.36 12.78
CA VAL A 58 5.07 -4.76 13.60
C VAL A 58 4.34 -5.91 12.93
N GLN A 59 4.19 -7.04 13.62
CA GLN A 59 3.34 -8.11 13.12
C GLN A 59 1.87 -7.68 13.17
N ALA A 60 1.19 -7.70 12.04
CA ALA A 60 -0.21 -7.32 11.95
C ALA A 60 -0.91 -7.98 10.75
N ASP A 61 -2.07 -8.52 11.01
CA ASP A 61 -3.04 -8.88 9.98
C ASP A 61 -3.99 -7.69 9.75
N THR A 62 -3.95 -7.12 8.56
CA THR A 62 -4.79 -5.96 8.24
C THR A 62 -6.28 -6.28 8.09
N ALA A 63 -6.68 -7.55 8.16
CA ALA A 63 -8.08 -7.94 8.35
C ALA A 63 -8.57 -7.73 9.79
N GLU A 64 -7.65 -7.64 10.77
CA GLU A 64 -7.96 -7.52 12.19
C GLU A 64 -7.83 -6.07 12.67
N GLU A 65 -8.94 -5.48 13.12
CA GLU A 65 -8.96 -4.07 13.57
C GLU A 65 -8.04 -3.83 14.76
N ALA A 66 -7.95 -4.78 15.70
CA ALA A 66 -7.07 -4.68 16.86
C ALA A 66 -5.59 -4.61 16.45
N ASP A 67 -5.20 -5.34 15.40
CA ASP A 67 -3.85 -5.30 14.87
C ASP A 67 -3.55 -3.94 14.23
N ILE A 68 -4.51 -3.40 13.46
CA ILE A 68 -4.39 -2.06 12.88
C ILE A 68 -4.20 -1.02 13.98
N GLN A 69 -5.02 -1.04 15.04
CA GLN A 69 -4.91 -0.11 16.17
C GLN A 69 -3.53 -0.23 16.84
N ARG A 70 -3.00 -1.44 17.00
CA ARG A 70 -1.67 -1.68 17.57
C ARG A 70 -0.56 -1.07 16.70
N VAL A 71 -0.67 -1.17 15.38
CA VAL A 71 0.29 -0.56 14.43
C VAL A 71 0.34 0.95 14.59
N PHE A 72 -0.82 1.60 14.65
CA PHE A 72 -0.88 3.05 14.79
C PHE A 72 -0.49 3.53 16.20
N THR A 73 -0.79 2.74 17.23
CA THR A 73 -0.28 3.00 18.60
C THR A 73 1.25 2.92 18.66
N GLU A 74 1.84 1.95 17.94
CA GLU A 74 3.31 1.90 17.82
C GLU A 74 3.84 3.10 17.05
N ALA A 75 3.21 3.49 15.96
CA ALA A 75 3.59 4.68 15.19
C ALA A 75 3.61 5.96 16.06
N ASP A 76 2.60 6.14 16.91
CA ASP A 76 2.47 7.30 17.81
C ASP A 76 3.65 7.42 18.81
N ARG A 77 4.32 6.31 19.16
CA ARG A 77 5.50 6.31 20.05
C ARG A 77 6.75 6.90 19.39
N HIS A 78 6.79 6.92 18.07
CA HIS A 78 7.97 7.36 17.31
C HIS A 78 7.84 8.77 16.74
N GLY A 79 6.65 9.37 16.84
CA GLY A 79 6.42 10.74 16.38
C GLY A 79 5.05 10.94 15.75
N ARG A 80 4.88 12.08 15.08
CA ARG A 80 3.62 12.39 14.41
C ARG A 80 3.56 11.63 13.08
N LEU A 81 2.42 11.03 12.80
CA LEU A 81 2.17 10.44 11.49
C LEU A 81 2.25 11.52 10.40
N GLY A 82 3.00 11.27 9.36
CA GLY A 82 3.07 12.09 8.15
C GLY A 82 2.49 11.39 6.93
N VAL A 83 2.65 10.06 6.86
CA VAL A 83 2.23 9.28 5.69
C VAL A 83 1.70 7.91 6.09
N LEU A 84 0.60 7.50 5.45
CA LEU A 84 0.18 6.10 5.37
C LEU A 84 0.34 5.60 3.93
N VAL A 85 1.01 4.46 3.72
CA VAL A 85 0.91 3.66 2.51
C VAL A 85 0.22 2.34 2.81
N TYR A 86 -0.96 2.13 2.27
CA TYR A 86 -1.63 0.84 2.36
C TYR A 86 -1.24 -0.03 1.17
N ASN A 87 -0.34 -0.98 1.42
CA ASN A 87 0.20 -1.89 0.41
C ASN A 87 -0.21 -3.36 0.64
N SER A 88 -0.71 -3.72 1.82
CA SER A 88 -1.19 -5.08 2.09
C SER A 88 -2.23 -5.50 1.06
N GLY A 89 -2.09 -6.75 0.60
CA GLY A 89 -3.04 -7.32 -0.34
C GLY A 89 -2.76 -8.78 -0.65
N VAL A 90 -3.83 -9.50 -0.90
CA VAL A 90 -3.83 -10.91 -1.29
C VAL A 90 -4.76 -11.11 -2.47
N THR A 91 -4.48 -12.08 -3.34
CA THR A 91 -5.35 -12.45 -4.48
C THR A 91 -6.34 -13.54 -4.13
N GLY A 92 -6.03 -14.30 -3.08
CA GLY A 92 -6.73 -15.53 -2.76
C GLY A 92 -6.37 -16.68 -3.72
N GLN A 93 -7.14 -17.76 -3.62
CA GLN A 93 -6.99 -18.90 -4.49
C GLN A 93 -7.51 -18.57 -5.90
N HIS A 94 -6.76 -18.98 -6.92
CA HIS A 94 -7.13 -18.75 -8.31
C HIS A 94 -8.27 -19.67 -8.74
N SER A 95 -9.37 -19.10 -9.20
CA SER A 95 -10.51 -19.83 -9.78
C SER A 95 -11.41 -18.90 -10.57
N THR A 96 -12.43 -19.46 -11.23
CA THR A 96 -13.58 -18.67 -11.70
C THR A 96 -14.47 -18.28 -10.53
N LEU A 97 -15.39 -17.33 -10.72
CA LEU A 97 -16.33 -16.94 -9.65
C LEU A 97 -17.26 -18.09 -9.23
N ILE A 98 -17.62 -18.95 -10.18
CA ILE A 98 -18.52 -20.09 -9.94
C ILE A 98 -17.87 -21.08 -8.98
N ASP A 99 -16.55 -21.25 -9.06
CA ASP A 99 -15.80 -22.23 -8.28
C ASP A 99 -15.11 -21.63 -7.04
N ALA A 100 -15.31 -20.34 -6.78
CA ALA A 100 -14.65 -19.63 -5.70
C ALA A 100 -15.26 -19.97 -4.34
N ASP A 101 -14.42 -20.33 -3.36
CA ASP A 101 -14.84 -20.49 -1.99
C ASP A 101 -15.18 -19.14 -1.35
N THR A 102 -16.27 -19.06 -0.59
CA THR A 102 -16.67 -17.88 0.16
C THR A 102 -15.54 -17.36 1.07
N SER A 103 -14.84 -18.26 1.76
CA SER A 103 -13.71 -17.91 2.63
C SER A 103 -12.56 -17.21 1.88
N THR A 104 -12.32 -17.57 0.62
CA THR A 104 -11.35 -16.89 -0.25
C THR A 104 -11.82 -15.47 -0.56
N ILE A 105 -13.09 -15.31 -0.90
CA ILE A 105 -13.68 -13.98 -1.20
C ILE A 105 -13.63 -13.10 0.04
N ASP A 106 -14.10 -13.60 1.17
CA ASP A 106 -14.12 -12.88 2.44
C ASP A 106 -12.71 -12.43 2.84
N ARG A 107 -11.75 -13.36 2.81
CA ARG A 107 -10.35 -13.04 3.13
C ARG A 107 -9.76 -11.94 2.25
N VAL A 108 -10.05 -11.97 0.95
CA VAL A 108 -9.56 -10.94 0.02
C VAL A 108 -10.22 -9.59 0.29
N LEU A 109 -11.52 -9.57 0.54
CA LEU A 109 -12.24 -8.33 0.86
C LEU A 109 -11.79 -7.77 2.21
N ASP A 110 -11.63 -8.61 3.22
CA ASP A 110 -11.19 -8.19 4.55
C ASP A 110 -9.78 -7.58 4.53
N VAL A 111 -8.83 -8.26 3.87
CA VAL A 111 -7.47 -7.72 3.77
C VAL A 111 -7.42 -6.52 2.84
N ASN A 112 -7.91 -6.64 1.60
CA ASN A 112 -7.63 -5.63 0.58
C ASN A 112 -8.47 -4.37 0.73
N LEU A 113 -9.75 -4.49 1.09
CA LEU A 113 -10.69 -3.37 1.09
C LEU A 113 -11.05 -2.93 2.52
N ARG A 114 -11.57 -3.83 3.36
CA ARG A 114 -11.91 -3.48 4.74
C ARG A 114 -10.69 -2.99 5.51
N GLY A 115 -9.56 -3.67 5.38
CA GLY A 115 -8.29 -3.25 5.98
C GLY A 115 -7.82 -1.88 5.49
N ALA A 116 -7.96 -1.59 4.19
CA ALA A 116 -7.65 -0.27 3.63
C ALA A 116 -8.54 0.84 4.22
N ILE A 117 -9.84 0.57 4.37
CA ILE A 117 -10.79 1.51 4.99
C ILE A 117 -10.40 1.76 6.45
N LEU A 118 -10.13 0.73 7.22
CA LEU A 118 -9.76 0.85 8.64
C LEU A 118 -8.42 1.55 8.84
N CYS A 119 -7.39 1.21 8.07
CA CYS A 119 -6.11 1.93 8.10
C CYS A 119 -6.26 3.38 7.65
N GLY A 120 -7.06 3.64 6.61
CA GLY A 120 -7.39 4.99 6.15
C GLY A 120 -8.07 5.82 7.24
N ARG A 121 -9.01 5.24 7.99
CA ARG A 121 -9.68 5.86 9.13
C ARG A 121 -8.69 6.22 10.25
N GLU A 122 -7.81 5.29 10.63
CA GLU A 122 -6.81 5.54 11.67
C GLU A 122 -5.79 6.60 11.27
N ALA A 123 -5.38 6.61 9.98
CA ALA A 123 -4.52 7.65 9.44
C ALA A 123 -5.24 9.01 9.39
N ALA A 124 -6.48 9.06 8.92
CA ALA A 124 -7.27 10.29 8.85
C ALA A 124 -7.41 10.96 10.23
N ARG A 125 -7.67 10.16 11.29
CA ARG A 125 -7.77 10.66 12.68
C ARG A 125 -6.48 11.34 13.15
N ARG A 126 -5.30 10.92 12.65
CA ARG A 126 -3.98 11.44 13.06
C ARG A 126 -3.46 12.55 12.15
N LEU A 127 -3.85 12.52 10.89
CA LEU A 127 -3.37 13.47 9.88
C LEU A 127 -4.23 14.75 9.83
N SER A 128 -5.55 14.60 9.98
CA SER A 128 -6.51 15.70 9.81
C SER A 128 -6.22 16.86 10.77
N THR A 129 -6.16 18.09 10.22
CA THR A 129 -6.03 19.31 11.02
C THR A 129 -7.25 19.53 11.92
N ARG A 130 -8.42 19.01 11.56
CA ARG A 130 -9.64 19.05 12.38
C ARG A 130 -9.50 18.28 13.70
N THR A 131 -8.69 17.23 13.72
CA THR A 131 -8.42 16.39 14.90
C THR A 131 -7.06 16.70 15.55
N GLY A 132 -6.41 17.81 15.19
CA GLY A 132 -5.11 18.22 15.75
C GLY A 132 -3.90 17.67 15.00
N GLY A 133 -4.10 17.02 13.86
CA GLY A 133 -3.03 16.59 12.97
C GLY A 133 -2.33 17.77 12.28
N ALA A 134 -1.29 17.49 11.49
CA ALA A 134 -0.54 18.49 10.72
C ALA A 134 -0.76 18.38 9.20
N GLY A 135 -1.76 17.61 8.78
CA GLY A 135 -1.90 17.19 7.40
C GLY A 135 -0.96 16.05 7.06
N GLY A 136 -0.93 15.66 5.79
CA GLY A 136 -0.07 14.58 5.31
C GLY A 136 -0.60 13.87 4.07
N ALA A 137 -0.18 12.62 3.88
CA ALA A 137 -0.58 11.85 2.71
C ALA A 137 -1.02 10.42 3.04
N ILE A 138 -2.02 9.95 2.31
CA ILE A 138 -2.44 8.54 2.28
C ILE A 138 -2.27 8.06 0.83
N VAL A 139 -1.58 6.95 0.64
CA VAL A 139 -1.41 6.32 -0.66
C VAL A 139 -1.87 4.87 -0.60
N PHE A 140 -2.83 4.51 -1.45
CA PHE A 140 -3.31 3.15 -1.58
C PHE A 140 -2.64 2.45 -2.76
N ILE A 141 -2.17 1.20 -2.56
CA ILE A 141 -1.69 0.38 -3.67
C ILE A 141 -2.86 -0.41 -4.24
N SER A 142 -3.43 0.13 -5.31
CA SER A 142 -4.48 -0.49 -6.11
C SER A 142 -3.89 -1.52 -7.09
N SER A 143 -4.46 -1.67 -8.26
CA SER A 143 -3.98 -2.59 -9.31
C SER A 143 -4.63 -2.27 -10.66
N ARG A 144 -3.95 -2.55 -11.76
CA ARG A 144 -4.58 -2.59 -13.09
C ARG A 144 -5.70 -3.64 -13.18
N ALA A 145 -5.71 -4.62 -12.28
CA ALA A 145 -6.81 -5.58 -12.14
C ALA A 145 -8.17 -4.89 -11.91
N ALA A 146 -8.21 -3.75 -11.20
CA ALA A 146 -9.42 -2.96 -10.98
C ALA A 146 -10.09 -2.54 -12.31
N PHE A 147 -9.27 -2.24 -13.32
CA PHE A 147 -9.75 -1.86 -14.66
C PHE A 147 -10.08 -3.07 -15.55
N TYR A 148 -9.24 -4.12 -15.53
CA TYR A 148 -9.41 -5.29 -16.39
C TYR A 148 -10.37 -6.36 -15.85
N GLY A 149 -10.70 -6.33 -14.57
CA GLY A 149 -11.64 -7.25 -13.93
C GLY A 149 -11.07 -8.64 -13.59
N SER A 150 -9.87 -9.01 -14.07
CA SER A 150 -9.24 -10.33 -13.88
C SER A 150 -10.15 -11.53 -14.14
N PRO A 151 -10.82 -11.60 -15.32
CA PRO A 151 -11.76 -12.67 -15.64
C PRO A 151 -11.07 -14.05 -15.64
N GLY A 152 -11.76 -15.05 -15.07
CA GLY A 152 -11.26 -16.42 -15.00
C GLY A 152 -10.13 -16.65 -13.99
N GLU A 153 -9.78 -15.65 -13.18
CA GLU A 153 -8.66 -15.71 -12.24
C GLU A 153 -9.04 -15.36 -10.81
N PHE A 154 -9.44 -14.11 -10.56
CA PHE A 154 -9.78 -13.59 -9.23
C PHE A 154 -10.57 -12.27 -9.34
N VAL A 155 -11.81 -12.35 -9.84
CA VAL A 155 -12.68 -11.17 -10.01
C VAL A 155 -12.95 -10.44 -8.68
N TRP A 156 -12.97 -11.14 -7.56
CA TRP A 156 -13.10 -10.56 -6.20
C TRP A 156 -11.90 -9.67 -5.83
N TYR A 157 -10.70 -10.05 -6.25
CA TYR A 157 -9.51 -9.20 -6.09
C TYR A 157 -9.67 -7.90 -6.90
N ALA A 158 -10.07 -8.02 -8.16
CA ALA A 158 -10.31 -6.86 -9.01
C ALA A 158 -11.39 -5.95 -8.40
N ALA A 159 -12.49 -6.51 -7.88
CA ALA A 159 -13.53 -5.79 -7.17
C ALA A 159 -13.00 -5.07 -5.92
N SER A 160 -12.15 -5.74 -5.12
CA SER A 160 -11.53 -5.13 -3.94
C SER A 160 -10.65 -3.92 -4.31
N LYS A 161 -9.92 -4.00 -5.43
CA LYS A 161 -9.06 -2.90 -5.92
C LYS A 161 -9.89 -1.78 -6.55
N GLY A 162 -11.00 -2.09 -7.22
CA GLY A 162 -11.97 -1.09 -7.68
C GLY A 162 -12.64 -0.35 -6.52
N GLY A 163 -12.97 -1.05 -5.43
CA GLY A 163 -13.43 -0.44 -4.19
C GLY A 163 -12.39 0.51 -3.57
N MET A 164 -11.12 0.14 -3.62
CA MET A 164 -10.01 0.98 -3.16
C MET A 164 -9.87 2.27 -4.01
N ASP A 165 -10.08 2.20 -5.32
CA ASP A 165 -10.08 3.38 -6.20
C ASP A 165 -11.22 4.34 -5.83
N SER A 166 -12.42 3.81 -5.55
CA SER A 166 -13.56 4.59 -5.06
C SER A 166 -13.28 5.21 -3.68
N LEU A 167 -12.69 4.44 -2.75
CA LEU A 167 -12.26 4.91 -1.43
C LEU A 167 -11.29 6.09 -1.56
N THR A 168 -10.31 5.99 -2.46
CA THR A 168 -9.33 7.06 -2.74
C THR A 168 -10.04 8.35 -3.12
N ASN A 169 -10.98 8.30 -4.07
CA ASN A 169 -11.74 9.47 -4.50
C ASN A 169 -12.61 10.08 -3.38
N GLY A 170 -13.26 9.22 -2.59
CA GLY A 170 -14.10 9.64 -1.47
C GLY A 170 -13.27 10.37 -0.41
N LEU A 171 -12.20 9.74 0.10
CA LEU A 171 -11.35 10.31 1.13
C LEU A 171 -10.61 11.57 0.68
N ALA A 172 -10.19 11.64 -0.59
CA ALA A 172 -9.53 12.83 -1.13
C ALA A 172 -10.43 14.07 -1.05
N ARG A 173 -11.73 13.92 -1.31
CA ARG A 173 -12.72 15.00 -1.22
C ARG A 173 -13.09 15.33 0.23
N GLU A 174 -13.20 14.30 1.07
CA GLU A 174 -13.56 14.46 2.49
C GLU A 174 -12.44 15.16 3.27
N LEU A 175 -11.19 14.78 3.03
CA LEU A 175 -10.04 15.19 3.85
C LEU A 175 -9.22 16.34 3.23
N GLY A 176 -9.50 16.76 2.02
CA GLY A 176 -8.71 17.78 1.32
C GLY A 176 -8.64 19.10 2.05
N ALA A 177 -9.76 19.60 2.58
CA ALA A 177 -9.82 20.82 3.40
C ALA A 177 -9.15 20.66 4.78
N GLU A 178 -8.87 19.43 5.18
CA GLU A 178 -8.24 19.08 6.45
C GLU A 178 -6.71 18.85 6.29
N GLY A 179 -6.15 19.24 5.15
CA GLY A 179 -4.72 19.14 4.87
C GLY A 179 -4.20 17.75 4.51
N VAL A 180 -5.09 16.79 4.22
CA VAL A 180 -4.69 15.41 3.89
C VAL A 180 -4.91 15.14 2.40
N ARG A 181 -3.86 14.72 1.71
CA ARG A 181 -3.93 14.26 0.33
C ARG A 181 -4.10 12.74 0.29
N VAL A 182 -4.99 12.26 -0.55
CA VAL A 182 -5.27 10.83 -0.69
C VAL A 182 -5.18 10.44 -2.16
N ASN A 183 -4.29 9.51 -2.48
CA ASN A 183 -4.07 9.06 -3.86
C ASN A 183 -3.94 7.53 -3.91
N ALA A 184 -4.00 6.98 -5.11
CA ALA A 184 -3.71 5.58 -5.38
C ALA A 184 -2.60 5.42 -6.42
N VAL A 185 -1.93 4.29 -6.38
CA VAL A 185 -1.05 3.80 -7.43
C VAL A 185 -1.59 2.47 -7.91
N SER A 186 -1.72 2.30 -9.23
CA SER A 186 -2.18 1.08 -9.88
C SER A 186 -1.04 0.40 -10.64
N PRO A 187 -0.31 -0.54 -10.01
CA PRO A 187 0.73 -1.29 -10.70
C PRO A 187 0.17 -2.24 -11.76
N GLY A 188 0.94 -2.42 -12.82
CA GLY A 188 0.79 -3.51 -13.79
C GLY A 188 1.59 -4.77 -13.36
N PRO A 189 2.16 -5.52 -14.32
CA PRO A 189 3.06 -6.63 -14.03
C PRO A 189 4.36 -6.14 -13.40
N ILE A 190 4.58 -6.44 -12.13
CA ILE A 190 5.77 -6.05 -11.37
C ILE A 190 6.50 -7.30 -10.89
N VAL A 191 7.82 -7.31 -10.96
CA VAL A 191 8.68 -8.41 -10.50
C VAL A 191 8.55 -8.56 -8.99
N THR A 192 7.63 -9.41 -8.55
CA THR A 192 7.37 -9.72 -7.14
C THR A 192 7.00 -11.20 -7.00
N GLU A 193 7.07 -11.71 -5.78
CA GLU A 193 6.66 -13.09 -5.45
C GLU A 193 5.13 -13.32 -5.54
N MET A 194 4.34 -12.29 -5.79
CA MET A 194 2.88 -12.40 -5.92
C MET A 194 2.48 -13.14 -7.20
N HIS A 195 3.32 -13.10 -8.23
CA HIS A 195 3.03 -13.72 -9.52
C HIS A 195 3.38 -15.20 -9.54
N ARG A 196 2.51 -16.01 -10.15
CA ARG A 196 2.79 -17.41 -10.44
C ARG A 196 3.88 -17.51 -11.54
N PRO A 197 4.65 -18.61 -11.56
CA PRO A 197 5.58 -18.88 -12.65
C PRO A 197 4.91 -18.72 -14.02
N GLY A 198 5.59 -18.08 -14.97
CA GLY A 198 5.11 -17.83 -16.33
C GLY A 198 4.10 -16.69 -16.49
N LYS A 199 3.43 -16.24 -15.42
CA LYS A 199 2.43 -15.18 -15.50
C LYS A 199 3.04 -13.80 -15.72
N LEU A 200 4.18 -13.57 -15.10
CA LEU A 200 4.91 -12.32 -15.22
C LEU A 200 5.39 -12.07 -16.65
N GLU A 201 5.89 -13.12 -17.31
CA GLU A 201 6.35 -13.07 -18.69
C GLU A 201 5.21 -12.77 -19.67
N VAL A 202 4.03 -13.37 -19.43
CA VAL A 202 2.83 -13.06 -20.24
C VAL A 202 2.41 -11.60 -20.06
N GLY A 203 2.41 -11.10 -18.82
CA GLY A 203 2.11 -9.71 -18.53
C GLY A 203 3.13 -8.75 -19.15
N ALA A 204 4.43 -9.10 -19.06
CA ALA A 204 5.51 -8.33 -19.65
C ALA A 204 5.38 -8.20 -21.17
N LYS A 205 5.05 -9.28 -21.87
CA LYS A 205 4.83 -9.28 -23.32
C LYS A 205 3.63 -8.46 -23.76
N ARG A 206 2.63 -8.31 -22.90
CA ARG A 206 1.44 -7.48 -23.18
C ARG A 206 1.70 -5.99 -22.91
N SER A 207 2.69 -5.67 -22.10
CA SER A 207 3.08 -4.28 -21.84
C SER A 207 3.68 -3.65 -23.11
N PRO A 208 3.26 -2.45 -23.51
CA PRO A 208 3.93 -1.68 -24.56
C PRO A 208 5.43 -1.52 -24.35
N MET A 209 5.91 -1.43 -23.12
CA MET A 209 7.35 -1.37 -22.79
C MET A 209 8.05 -2.72 -22.87
N GLN A 210 7.33 -3.82 -23.21
CA GLN A 210 7.85 -5.20 -23.41
C GLN A 210 8.67 -5.75 -22.24
N ARG A 211 8.36 -5.30 -21.03
CA ARG A 211 8.97 -5.79 -19.80
C ARG A 211 8.02 -5.65 -18.61
N ALA A 212 8.25 -6.40 -17.57
CA ALA A 212 7.70 -6.13 -16.27
C ALA A 212 8.40 -4.92 -15.63
N GLY A 213 7.69 -4.21 -14.78
CA GLY A 213 8.26 -3.17 -13.92
C GLY A 213 8.96 -3.79 -12.70
N THR A 214 9.74 -2.98 -12.00
CA THR A 214 10.38 -3.33 -10.73
C THR A 214 9.62 -2.73 -9.54
N PRO A 215 9.77 -3.29 -8.32
CA PRO A 215 9.26 -2.66 -7.11
C PRO A 215 9.71 -1.21 -6.93
N ASP A 216 10.96 -0.89 -7.28
CA ASP A 216 11.51 0.46 -7.16
C ASP A 216 10.82 1.48 -8.11
N GLU A 217 10.41 1.07 -9.30
CA GLU A 217 9.66 1.93 -10.22
C GLU A 217 8.28 2.29 -9.67
N VAL A 218 7.63 1.36 -8.97
CA VAL A 218 6.38 1.65 -8.26
C VAL A 218 6.64 2.52 -7.03
N ALA A 219 7.66 2.19 -6.25
CA ALA A 219 8.04 2.93 -5.04
C ALA A 219 8.35 4.40 -5.34
N ALA A 220 9.01 4.70 -6.45
CA ALA A 220 9.28 6.08 -6.87
C ALA A 220 7.99 6.91 -7.00
N THR A 221 6.95 6.34 -7.63
CA THR A 221 5.64 7.00 -7.75
C THR A 221 4.93 7.16 -6.40
N VAL A 222 5.00 6.15 -5.55
CA VAL A 222 4.42 6.20 -4.19
C VAL A 222 5.08 7.30 -3.36
N LEU A 223 6.41 7.38 -3.38
CA LEU A 223 7.18 8.37 -2.64
C LEU A 223 6.96 9.79 -3.17
N PHE A 224 6.83 9.98 -4.48
CA PHE A 224 6.39 11.24 -5.06
C PHE A 224 5.02 11.67 -4.50
N LEU A 225 4.01 10.78 -4.53
CA LEU A 225 2.67 11.09 -4.01
C LEU A 225 2.67 11.36 -2.49
N ALA A 226 3.59 10.75 -1.74
CA ALA A 226 3.77 10.98 -0.31
C ALA A 226 4.45 12.33 0.00
N SER A 227 5.25 12.86 -0.92
CA SER A 227 6.08 14.06 -0.73
C SER A 227 5.33 15.38 -0.95
N SER A 228 5.97 16.49 -0.58
CA SER A 228 5.50 17.86 -0.86
C SER A 228 5.48 18.22 -2.35
N GLU A 229 6.23 17.51 -3.19
CA GLU A 229 6.22 17.72 -4.64
C GLU A 229 4.85 17.43 -5.26
N ALA A 230 4.05 16.53 -4.62
CA ALA A 230 2.67 16.24 -4.99
C ALA A 230 1.64 17.13 -4.25
N SER A 231 2.01 18.35 -3.83
CA SER A 231 1.18 19.21 -2.97
C SER A 231 -0.20 19.55 -3.55
N TYR A 232 -0.39 19.49 -4.85
CA TYR A 232 -1.69 19.73 -5.52
C TYR A 232 -2.26 18.46 -6.17
N VAL A 233 -1.75 17.26 -5.80
CA VAL A 233 -2.21 15.97 -6.29
C VAL A 233 -2.99 15.27 -5.19
N THR A 234 -4.31 15.17 -5.36
CA THR A 234 -5.22 14.40 -4.48
C THR A 234 -6.37 13.83 -5.31
N GLY A 235 -6.87 12.65 -4.95
CA GLY A 235 -7.90 11.92 -5.71
C GLY A 235 -7.37 11.26 -6.99
N ALA A 236 -6.07 11.27 -7.23
CA ALA A 236 -5.47 10.66 -8.42
C ALA A 236 -5.22 9.16 -8.21
N ASN A 237 -5.36 8.39 -9.29
CA ASN A 237 -4.87 7.00 -9.38
C ASN A 237 -3.80 6.96 -10.48
N LEU A 238 -2.52 6.91 -10.08
CA LEU A 238 -1.40 6.86 -11.01
C LEU A 238 -1.10 5.42 -11.45
N VAL A 239 -1.16 5.21 -12.75
CA VAL A 239 -0.89 3.90 -13.36
C VAL A 239 0.61 3.73 -13.58
N VAL A 240 1.19 2.66 -13.02
CA VAL A 240 2.60 2.27 -13.19
C VAL A 240 2.64 0.87 -13.81
N SER A 241 2.49 0.79 -15.12
CA SER A 241 2.19 -0.48 -15.81
C SER A 241 2.95 -0.72 -17.12
N GLY A 242 3.82 0.20 -17.53
CA GLY A 242 4.48 0.13 -18.82
C GLY A 242 3.53 0.29 -20.01
N GLY A 243 2.38 0.99 -19.80
CA GLY A 243 1.38 1.30 -20.83
C GLY A 243 0.16 0.38 -20.87
N LEU A 244 0.03 -0.58 -19.93
CA LEU A 244 -1.16 -1.43 -19.77
C LEU A 244 -2.32 -0.69 -19.12
#